data_e9485fb1b412e5d02721c6803ce834ad
#
_entry.id   e9485fb1b412e5d02721c6803ce834ad
#
_cell.length_a   1.000
_cell.length_b   1.000
_cell.length_c   1.000
_cell.angle_alpha   90.00
_cell.angle_beta   90.00
_cell.angle_gamma   90.00
#
_symmetry.space_group_name_H-M   'P 1'
#
loop_
_entity.id
_entity.type
_entity.pdbx_description
1 polymer ?
#
loop_
_entity_poly.entity_id
_entity_poly.type
_entity_poly.pdbx_seq_one_letter_code
_entity_poly.pdbx_strand_id
1 'polypeptide(L)'
;TVAGAIMNTYMFNPTNDKYYAMFIMRMDAKKYTLSNYIYAIIKVIVGFIPFTILFGILANVPITICIIMPIYVASAKMIFGAYSLKEYEKKGIAINENKPVKFIWGIVGICLILAYGLPYVGVTISSFVFVCITIVAIIGAIFSAIYMGKFDKYREMYKKILTNNNINVQANAQAIVKENVQNQI
;
A
#
# COMPACT_ATOMS: atom_id res chain seq x y z
N THR A 1 6.85 -9.10 -0.33
CA THR A 1 5.44 -9.00 -0.77
C THR A 1 4.54 -8.36 0.28
N VAL A 2 4.43 -8.92 1.52
CA VAL A 2 3.67 -8.29 2.62
C VAL A 2 4.26 -6.93 2.99
N ALA A 3 5.58 -6.82 3.10
CA ALA A 3 6.27 -5.56 3.35
C ALA A 3 5.90 -4.48 2.30
N GLY A 4 5.88 -4.82 1.01
CA GLY A 4 5.44 -3.91 -0.04
C GLY A 4 3.96 -3.54 0.03
N ALA A 5 3.11 -4.45 0.55
CA ALA A 5 1.70 -4.16 0.78
C ALA A 5 1.49 -3.14 1.90
N ILE A 6 2.34 -3.18 2.95
CA ILE A 6 2.32 -2.23 4.06
C ILE A 6 2.85 -0.85 3.63
N MET A 7 3.94 -0.83 2.86
CA MET A 7 4.60 0.43 2.49
C MET A 7 3.85 1.25 1.44
N ASN A 8 3.12 0.59 0.54
CA ASN A 8 2.43 1.27 -0.56
C ASN A 8 1.03 0.68 -0.77
N THR A 9 0.05 1.35 -0.17
CA THR A 9 -1.37 0.98 -0.33
C THR A 9 -2.01 1.64 -1.56
N TYR A 10 -1.33 2.56 -2.24
CA TYR A 10 -1.85 3.43 -3.33
C TYR A 10 -3.00 4.35 -2.93
N MET A 11 -3.51 4.23 -1.70
CA MET A 11 -4.65 5.01 -1.26
C MET A 11 -4.24 6.41 -0.79
N PHE A 12 -3.13 6.51 -0.07
CA PHE A 12 -2.66 7.74 0.58
C PHE A 12 -1.54 8.46 -0.17
N ASN A 13 -1.24 8.03 -1.40
CA ASN A 13 -0.20 8.67 -2.22
C ASN A 13 -0.73 9.99 -2.79
N PRO A 14 -0.12 11.15 -2.45
CA PRO A 14 -0.47 12.45 -3.02
C PRO A 14 0.08 12.56 -4.44
N THR A 15 -0.78 12.44 -5.43
CA THR A 15 -0.44 12.66 -6.85
C THR A 15 -1.16 13.89 -7.39
N ASN A 16 -0.56 14.55 -8.38
CA ASN A 16 -1.19 15.68 -9.05
C ASN A 16 -2.50 15.28 -9.71
N ASP A 17 -2.58 14.08 -10.28
CA ASP A 17 -3.79 13.55 -10.92
C ASP A 17 -4.97 13.52 -9.95
N LYS A 18 -4.74 13.12 -8.69
CA LYS A 18 -5.77 13.14 -7.65
C LYS A 18 -6.23 14.56 -7.31
N TYR A 19 -5.30 15.51 -7.31
CA TYR A 19 -5.64 16.92 -7.11
C TYR A 19 -6.51 17.44 -8.25
N TYR A 20 -6.10 17.23 -9.50
CA TYR A 20 -6.88 17.66 -10.67
C TYR A 20 -8.26 17.01 -10.69
N ALA A 21 -8.34 15.70 -10.50
CA ALA A 21 -9.61 14.98 -10.54
C ALA A 21 -10.59 15.44 -9.46
N MET A 22 -10.14 15.58 -8.21
CA MET A 22 -11.04 15.82 -7.07
C MET A 22 -11.33 17.30 -6.83
N PHE A 23 -10.34 18.19 -7.09
CA PHE A 23 -10.47 19.61 -6.74
C PHE A 23 -10.75 20.50 -7.94
N ILE A 24 -10.16 20.23 -9.11
CA ILE A 24 -10.37 21.02 -10.32
C ILE A 24 -11.58 20.50 -11.10
N MET A 25 -11.59 19.19 -11.41
CA MET A 25 -12.69 18.57 -12.15
C MET A 25 -13.92 18.24 -11.27
N ARG A 26 -13.82 18.44 -9.96
CA ARG A 26 -14.88 18.18 -8.95
C ARG A 26 -15.48 16.77 -9.02
N MET A 27 -14.70 15.78 -9.43
CA MET A 27 -15.13 14.39 -9.44
C MET A 27 -15.48 13.91 -8.02
N ASP A 28 -16.33 12.89 -7.94
CA ASP A 28 -16.64 12.22 -6.68
C ASP A 28 -15.39 11.55 -6.13
N ALA A 29 -14.87 12.08 -5.02
CA ALA A 29 -13.62 11.63 -4.40
C ALA A 29 -13.68 10.15 -4.00
N LYS A 30 -14.84 9.66 -3.54
CA LYS A 30 -15.05 8.26 -3.16
C LYS A 30 -14.96 7.35 -4.37
N LYS A 31 -15.74 7.64 -5.42
CA LYS A 31 -15.76 6.83 -6.65
C LYS A 31 -14.39 6.80 -7.31
N TYR A 32 -13.76 7.96 -7.44
CA TYR A 32 -12.41 8.07 -8.02
C TYR A 32 -11.38 7.25 -7.23
N THR A 33 -11.36 7.39 -5.89
CA THR A 33 -10.41 6.68 -5.04
C THR A 33 -10.59 5.18 -5.11
N LEU A 34 -11.84 4.70 -4.99
CA LEU A 34 -12.13 3.27 -5.03
C LEU A 34 -11.83 2.65 -6.39
N SER A 35 -12.19 3.32 -7.50
CA SER A 35 -11.85 2.85 -8.85
C SER A 35 -10.34 2.74 -9.06
N ASN A 36 -9.59 3.78 -8.68
CA ASN A 36 -8.13 3.78 -8.80
C ASN A 36 -7.47 2.71 -7.92
N TYR A 37 -8.02 2.50 -6.72
CA TYR A 37 -7.54 1.47 -5.80
C TYR A 37 -7.80 0.06 -6.31
N ILE A 38 -9.02 -0.21 -6.80
CA ILE A 38 -9.37 -1.50 -7.42
C ILE A 38 -8.49 -1.77 -8.64
N TYR A 39 -8.28 -0.77 -9.49
CA TYR A 39 -7.36 -0.88 -10.62
C TYR A 39 -5.94 -1.25 -10.18
N ALA A 40 -5.42 -0.61 -9.13
CA ALA A 40 -4.10 -0.92 -8.58
C ALA A 40 -4.02 -2.36 -8.03
N ILE A 41 -5.08 -2.86 -7.38
CA ILE A 41 -5.16 -4.25 -6.90
C ILE A 41 -5.15 -5.25 -8.07
N ILE A 42 -5.97 -5.01 -9.09
CA ILE A 42 -6.01 -5.87 -10.30
C ILE A 42 -4.63 -5.88 -10.98
N LYS A 43 -3.99 -4.71 -11.12
CA LYS A 43 -2.66 -4.58 -11.70
C LYS A 43 -1.61 -5.40 -10.92
N VAL A 44 -1.71 -5.43 -9.59
CA VAL A 44 -0.83 -6.26 -8.75
C VAL A 44 -1.06 -7.74 -9.01
N ILE A 45 -2.31 -8.20 -9.05
CA ILE A 45 -2.62 -9.62 -9.32
C ILE A 45 -2.08 -10.03 -10.69
N VAL A 46 -2.46 -9.30 -11.74
CA VAL A 46 -2.08 -9.61 -13.12
C VAL A 46 -0.56 -9.53 -13.32
N GLY A 47 0.09 -8.52 -12.73
CA GLY A 47 1.53 -8.34 -12.85
C GLY A 47 2.36 -9.38 -12.09
N PHE A 48 1.86 -9.92 -10.97
CA PHE A 48 2.58 -10.92 -10.19
C PHE A 48 2.44 -12.35 -10.74
N ILE A 49 1.32 -12.70 -11.38
CA ILE A 49 1.06 -14.06 -11.89
C ILE A 49 2.22 -14.61 -12.75
N PRO A 50 2.69 -13.93 -13.82
CA PRO A 50 3.75 -14.48 -14.67
C PRO A 50 5.05 -14.71 -13.90
N PHE A 51 5.41 -13.82 -12.98
CA PHE A 51 6.62 -13.96 -12.17
C PHE A 51 6.50 -15.11 -11.16
N THR A 52 5.36 -15.24 -10.46
CA THR A 52 5.16 -16.32 -9.49
C THR A 52 5.13 -17.68 -10.17
N ILE A 53 4.58 -17.81 -11.38
CA ILE A 53 4.60 -19.05 -12.15
C ILE A 53 6.02 -19.37 -12.60
N LEU A 54 6.74 -18.42 -13.18
CA LEU A 54 8.11 -18.61 -13.67
C LEU A 54 9.05 -19.07 -12.54
N PHE A 55 9.08 -18.34 -11.43
CA PHE A 55 9.91 -18.72 -10.27
C PHE A 55 9.42 -19.97 -9.58
N GLY A 56 8.12 -20.23 -9.58
CA GLY A 56 7.55 -21.43 -9.00
C GLY A 56 7.98 -22.70 -9.76
N ILE A 57 7.98 -22.66 -11.08
CA ILE A 57 8.49 -23.77 -11.92
C ILE A 57 9.98 -24.02 -11.63
N LEU A 58 10.81 -22.96 -11.55
CA LEU A 58 12.22 -23.08 -11.25
C LEU A 58 12.49 -23.65 -9.84
N ALA A 59 11.61 -23.36 -8.88
CA ALA A 59 11.73 -23.81 -7.50
C ALA A 59 10.95 -25.11 -7.20
N ASN A 60 10.36 -25.78 -8.22
CA ASN A 60 9.52 -26.97 -8.07
C ASN A 60 8.33 -26.77 -7.10
N VAL A 61 7.76 -25.56 -7.08
CA VAL A 61 6.58 -25.25 -6.28
C VAL A 61 5.30 -25.59 -7.07
N PRO A 62 4.25 -26.16 -6.43
CA PRO A 62 2.99 -26.45 -7.10
C PRO A 62 2.37 -25.19 -7.74
N ILE A 63 1.92 -25.29 -9.00
CA ILE A 63 1.32 -24.19 -9.75
C ILE A 63 0.17 -23.52 -8.98
N THR A 64 -0.60 -24.32 -8.23
CA THR A 64 -1.69 -23.81 -7.39
C THR A 64 -1.20 -22.74 -6.41
N ILE A 65 -0.05 -22.96 -5.77
CA ILE A 65 0.53 -22.00 -4.84
C ILE A 65 1.00 -20.74 -5.57
N CYS A 66 1.54 -20.88 -6.79
CA CYS A 66 1.99 -19.76 -7.61
C CYS A 66 0.83 -18.83 -7.99
N ILE A 67 -0.37 -19.36 -8.21
CA ILE A 67 -1.57 -18.58 -8.53
C ILE A 67 -2.19 -17.97 -7.26
N ILE A 68 -2.18 -18.69 -6.15
CA ILE A 68 -2.75 -18.23 -4.89
C ILE A 68 -1.93 -17.09 -4.27
N MET A 69 -0.61 -17.09 -4.47
CA MET A 69 0.30 -16.08 -3.89
C MET A 69 -0.04 -14.63 -4.28
N PRO A 70 -0.28 -14.28 -5.55
CA PRO A 70 -0.73 -12.93 -5.92
C PRO A 70 -2.04 -12.52 -5.26
N ILE A 71 -2.98 -13.47 -5.12
CA ILE A 71 -4.28 -13.24 -4.46
C ILE A 71 -4.06 -12.92 -2.97
N TYR A 72 -3.16 -13.66 -2.30
CA TYR A 72 -2.78 -13.37 -0.91
C TYR A 72 -2.19 -11.96 -0.76
N VAL A 73 -1.28 -11.56 -1.65
CA VAL A 73 -0.68 -10.21 -1.65
C VAL A 73 -1.72 -9.12 -1.84
N ALA A 74 -2.65 -9.32 -2.79
CA ALA A 74 -3.73 -8.39 -3.05
C ALA A 74 -4.66 -8.25 -1.83
N SER A 75 -5.03 -9.39 -1.20
CA SER A 75 -5.84 -9.41 0.01
C SER A 75 -5.16 -8.70 1.18
N ALA A 76 -3.87 -8.93 1.38
CA ALA A 76 -3.07 -8.22 2.38
C ALA A 76 -3.07 -6.69 2.14
N LYS A 77 -2.89 -6.25 0.87
CA LYS A 77 -2.98 -4.82 0.53
C LYS A 77 -4.34 -4.21 0.90
N MET A 78 -5.43 -4.92 0.64
CA MET A 78 -6.76 -4.43 0.98
C MET A 78 -6.95 -4.29 2.49
N ILE A 79 -6.47 -5.24 3.28
CA ILE A 79 -6.52 -5.18 4.74
C ILE A 79 -5.73 -3.99 5.28
N PHE A 80 -4.49 -3.78 4.78
CA PHE A 80 -3.66 -2.65 5.22
C PHE A 80 -4.23 -1.31 4.76
N GLY A 81 -4.85 -1.23 3.57
CA GLY A 81 -5.55 -0.03 3.11
C GLY A 81 -6.71 0.35 4.03
N ALA A 82 -7.54 -0.62 4.42
CA ALA A 82 -8.63 -0.40 5.37
C ALA A 82 -8.12 -0.04 6.77
N TYR A 83 -7.05 -0.69 7.23
CA TYR A 83 -6.41 -0.36 8.51
C TYR A 83 -5.92 1.10 8.54
N SER A 84 -5.27 1.56 7.48
CA SER A 84 -4.79 2.94 7.36
C SER A 84 -5.95 3.95 7.35
N LEU A 85 -7.08 3.64 6.69
CA LEU A 85 -8.30 4.46 6.76
C LEU A 85 -8.87 4.54 8.17
N LYS A 86 -8.92 3.41 8.88
CA LYS A 86 -9.38 3.35 10.27
C LYS A 86 -8.48 4.15 11.21
N GLU A 87 -7.17 4.12 10.96
CA GLU A 87 -6.22 4.92 11.73
C GLU A 87 -6.40 6.42 11.47
N TYR A 88 -6.63 6.81 10.20
CA TYR A 88 -7.01 8.18 9.87
C TYR A 88 -8.30 8.62 10.57
N GLU A 89 -9.32 7.78 10.62
CA GLU A 89 -10.59 8.09 11.30
C GLU A 89 -10.40 8.32 12.80
N LYS A 90 -9.52 7.55 13.44
CA LYS A 90 -9.23 7.67 14.87
C LYS A 90 -8.35 8.87 15.21
N LYS A 91 -7.28 9.09 14.45
CA LYS A 91 -6.25 10.09 14.77
C LYS A 91 -6.42 11.42 14.03
N GLY A 92 -7.23 11.46 12.98
CA GLY A 92 -7.40 12.64 12.12
C GLY A 92 -6.15 13.03 11.33
N ILE A 93 -5.06 12.25 11.45
CA ILE A 93 -3.78 12.51 10.78
C ILE A 93 -3.73 11.65 9.53
N ALA A 94 -3.62 12.28 8.36
CA ALA A 94 -3.46 11.59 7.11
C ALA A 94 -1.99 11.13 6.94
N ILE A 95 -1.79 9.83 6.79
CA ILE A 95 -0.47 9.24 6.57
C ILE A 95 -0.05 9.56 5.14
N ASN A 96 1.16 10.14 4.97
CA ASN A 96 1.75 10.33 3.66
C ASN A 96 2.61 9.11 3.31
N GLU A 97 2.18 8.32 2.31
CA GLU A 97 2.90 7.11 1.87
C GLU A 97 4.31 7.40 1.33
N ASN A 98 4.57 8.62 0.87
CA ASN A 98 5.91 9.02 0.41
C ASN A 98 6.89 9.25 1.57
N LYS A 99 6.40 9.37 2.81
CA LYS A 99 7.22 9.53 4.01
C LYS A 99 6.81 8.48 5.06
N PRO A 100 7.16 7.20 4.87
CA PRO A 100 6.79 6.16 5.81
C PRO A 100 7.40 6.41 7.19
N VAL A 101 6.61 6.21 8.22
CA VAL A 101 7.05 6.36 9.61
C VAL A 101 8.14 5.33 9.92
N LYS A 102 9.16 5.71 10.72
CA LYS A 102 10.28 4.82 11.12
C LYS A 102 9.83 3.45 11.63
N PHE A 103 8.67 3.39 12.30
CA PHE A 103 8.07 2.15 12.79
C PHE A 103 7.72 1.17 11.65
N ILE A 104 7.28 1.66 10.50
CA ILE A 104 6.97 0.81 9.31
C ILE A 104 8.24 0.12 8.81
N TRP A 105 9.38 0.82 8.80
CA TRP A 105 10.66 0.23 8.44
C TRP A 105 11.08 -0.89 9.40
N GLY A 106 10.79 -0.75 10.70
CA GLY A 106 11.01 -1.81 11.70
C GLY A 106 10.19 -3.07 11.37
N ILE A 107 8.90 -2.92 11.07
CA ILE A 107 8.03 -4.05 10.68
C ILE A 107 8.53 -4.72 9.39
N VAL A 108 8.93 -3.92 8.40
CA VAL A 108 9.49 -4.44 7.14
C VAL A 108 10.76 -5.22 7.40
N GLY A 109 11.67 -4.73 8.25
CA GLY A 109 12.88 -5.43 8.65
C GLY A 109 12.58 -6.79 9.31
N ILE A 110 11.66 -6.82 10.27
CA ILE A 110 11.22 -8.07 10.93
C ILE A 110 10.63 -9.04 9.90
N CYS A 111 9.77 -8.57 8.98
CA CYS A 111 9.20 -9.42 7.93
C CYS A 111 10.29 -10.00 7.01
N LEU A 112 11.33 -9.24 6.68
CA LEU A 112 12.45 -9.73 5.87
C LEU A 112 13.29 -10.77 6.62
N ILE A 113 13.62 -10.52 7.90
CA ILE A 113 14.35 -11.47 8.75
C ILE A 113 13.57 -12.78 8.85
N LEU A 114 12.26 -12.73 9.09
CA LEU A 114 11.42 -13.93 9.14
C LEU A 114 11.36 -14.65 7.79
N ALA A 115 11.23 -13.90 6.69
CA ALA A 115 11.09 -14.48 5.35
C ALA A 115 12.36 -15.24 4.89
N TYR A 116 13.53 -14.77 5.28
CA TYR A 116 14.81 -15.41 4.91
C TYR A 116 15.36 -16.30 6.02
N GLY A 117 15.16 -15.91 7.28
CA GLY A 117 15.69 -16.64 8.43
C GLY A 117 14.99 -17.98 8.68
N LEU A 118 13.66 -18.04 8.56
CA LEU A 118 12.92 -19.28 8.79
C LEU A 118 13.31 -20.42 7.83
N PRO A 119 13.40 -20.19 6.50
CA PRO A 119 13.88 -21.21 5.58
C PRO A 119 15.33 -21.62 5.85
N TYR A 120 16.19 -20.69 6.27
CA TYR A 120 17.59 -20.97 6.61
C TYR A 120 17.71 -21.94 7.80
N VAL A 121 16.82 -21.84 8.78
CA VAL A 121 16.72 -22.74 9.93
C VAL A 121 15.98 -24.06 9.59
N GLY A 122 15.52 -24.22 8.33
CA GLY A 122 14.80 -25.41 7.88
C GLY A 122 13.28 -25.39 8.19
N VAL A 123 12.75 -24.26 8.67
CA VAL A 123 11.31 -24.09 8.92
C VAL A 123 10.64 -23.70 7.61
N THR A 124 9.84 -24.61 7.04
CA THR A 124 9.05 -24.36 5.83
C THR A 124 7.56 -24.39 6.14
N ILE A 125 6.82 -23.49 5.48
CA ILE A 125 5.35 -23.46 5.62
C ILE A 125 4.77 -24.50 4.65
N SER A 126 3.98 -25.43 5.19
CA SER A 126 3.25 -26.40 4.37
C SER A 126 2.30 -25.68 3.39
N SER A 127 2.15 -26.23 2.18
CA SER A 127 1.21 -25.70 1.18
C SER A 127 -0.22 -25.60 1.70
N PHE A 128 -0.65 -26.56 2.52
CA PHE A 128 -1.98 -26.55 3.13
C PHE A 128 -2.16 -25.36 4.09
N VAL A 129 -1.18 -25.11 4.95
CA VAL A 129 -1.19 -23.96 5.89
C VAL A 129 -1.25 -22.64 5.12
N PHE A 130 -0.47 -22.52 4.03
CA PHE A 130 -0.49 -21.31 3.21
C PHE A 130 -1.86 -21.05 2.56
N VAL A 131 -2.54 -22.10 2.07
CA VAL A 131 -3.92 -21.99 1.53
C VAL A 131 -4.88 -21.52 2.61
N CYS A 132 -4.82 -22.09 3.81
CA CYS A 132 -5.67 -21.67 4.94
C CYS A 132 -5.46 -20.19 5.30
N ILE A 133 -4.20 -19.74 5.40
CA ILE A 133 -3.88 -18.33 5.64
C ILE A 133 -4.45 -17.43 4.55
N THR A 134 -4.38 -17.86 3.29
CA THR A 134 -4.91 -17.09 2.16
C THR A 134 -6.43 -16.97 2.21
N ILE A 135 -7.14 -18.04 2.59
CA ILE A 135 -8.61 -18.00 2.76
C ILE A 135 -8.99 -16.97 3.84
N VAL A 136 -8.30 -16.99 4.98
CA VAL A 136 -8.52 -16.01 6.05
C VAL A 136 -8.22 -14.58 5.56
N ALA A 137 -7.15 -14.40 4.78
CA ALA A 137 -6.82 -13.11 4.18
C ALA A 137 -7.88 -12.61 3.19
N ILE A 138 -8.46 -13.49 2.38
CA ILE A 138 -9.57 -13.15 1.45
C ILE A 138 -10.81 -12.69 2.23
N ILE A 139 -11.17 -13.41 3.29
CA ILE A 139 -12.30 -13.02 4.14
C ILE A 139 -12.04 -11.62 4.75
N GLY A 140 -10.85 -11.39 5.28
CA GLY A 140 -10.43 -10.08 5.77
C GLY A 140 -10.47 -8.98 4.70
N ALA A 141 -10.09 -9.31 3.46
CA ALA A 141 -10.15 -8.38 2.34
C ALA A 141 -11.59 -7.99 1.95
N ILE A 142 -12.54 -8.93 2.02
CA ILE A 142 -13.96 -8.66 1.77
C ILE A 142 -14.51 -7.68 2.81
N PHE A 143 -14.25 -7.92 4.10
CA PHE A 143 -14.64 -6.98 5.17
C PHE A 143 -13.99 -5.61 4.99
N SER A 144 -12.73 -5.58 4.56
CA SER A 144 -11.99 -4.36 4.27
C SER A 144 -12.60 -3.58 3.10
N ALA A 145 -13.02 -4.28 2.03
CA ALA A 145 -13.71 -3.67 0.89
C ALA A 145 -15.04 -3.03 1.29
N ILE A 146 -15.83 -3.72 2.12
CA ILE A 146 -17.09 -3.20 2.64
C ILE A 146 -16.85 -1.93 3.48
N TYR A 147 -15.83 -1.96 4.35
CA TYR A 147 -15.47 -0.81 5.18
C TYR A 147 -15.04 0.40 4.33
N MET A 148 -14.16 0.19 3.34
CA MET A 148 -13.75 1.23 2.41
C MET A 148 -14.93 1.81 1.61
N GLY A 149 -15.87 0.96 1.21
CA GLY A 149 -17.10 1.37 0.52
C GLY A 149 -18.04 2.21 1.40
N LYS A 150 -18.01 2.04 2.72
CA LYS A 150 -18.82 2.83 3.67
C LYS A 150 -18.16 4.13 4.09
N PHE A 151 -16.87 4.28 3.89
CA PHE A 151 -16.13 5.48 4.27
C PHE A 151 -16.45 6.66 3.34
N ASP A 152 -16.84 7.81 3.87
CA ASP A 152 -17.30 8.97 3.06
C ASP A 152 -16.34 10.18 3.13
N LYS A 153 -15.37 10.19 4.06
CA LYS A 153 -14.48 11.34 4.28
C LYS A 153 -13.25 11.39 3.36
N TYR A 154 -13.31 10.75 2.18
CA TYR A 154 -12.18 10.73 1.23
C TYR A 154 -11.72 12.12 0.80
N ARG A 155 -12.67 13.05 0.53
CA ARG A 155 -12.35 14.40 0.09
C ARG A 155 -11.61 15.21 1.15
N GLU A 156 -12.02 15.11 2.41
CA GLU A 156 -11.35 15.78 3.53
C GLU A 156 -9.94 15.21 3.75
N MET A 157 -9.82 13.90 3.70
CA MET A 157 -8.56 13.19 3.82
C MET A 157 -7.55 13.65 2.76
N TYR A 158 -7.94 13.66 1.49
CA TYR A 158 -7.06 14.12 0.42
C TYR A 158 -6.75 15.61 0.50
N LYS A 159 -7.68 16.44 0.92
CA LYS A 159 -7.40 17.85 1.18
C LYS A 159 -6.26 18.01 2.19
N LYS A 160 -6.31 17.29 3.31
CA LYS A 160 -5.24 17.33 4.31
C LYS A 160 -3.89 16.82 3.77
N ILE A 161 -3.89 15.68 3.05
CA ILE A 161 -2.66 15.10 2.47
C ILE A 161 -2.01 16.06 1.48
N LEU A 162 -2.78 16.63 0.57
CA LEU A 162 -2.29 17.54 -0.48
C LEU A 162 -1.84 18.88 0.09
N THR A 163 -2.56 19.43 1.07
CA THR A 163 -2.15 20.67 1.75
C THR A 163 -0.83 20.47 2.49
N ASN A 164 -0.68 19.40 3.25
CA ASN A 164 0.56 19.09 3.94
C ASN A 164 1.74 18.85 2.99
N ASN A 165 1.48 18.25 1.83
CA ASN A 165 2.50 18.02 0.81
C ASN A 165 2.96 19.34 0.17
N ASN A 166 2.04 20.24 -0.16
CA ASN A 166 2.35 21.55 -0.73
C ASN A 166 3.15 22.42 0.23
N ILE A 167 2.82 22.44 1.52
CA ILE A 167 3.59 23.17 2.55
C ILE A 167 5.02 22.63 2.61
N ASN A 168 5.22 21.31 2.58
CA ASN A 168 6.55 20.71 2.61
C ASN A 168 7.35 21.02 1.33
N VAL A 169 6.73 21.04 0.16
CA VAL A 169 7.38 21.41 -1.11
C VAL A 169 7.82 22.86 -1.09
N GLN A 170 6.98 23.77 -0.62
CA GLN A 170 7.33 25.20 -0.50
C GLN A 170 8.44 25.42 0.51
N ALA A 171 8.40 24.76 1.67
CA ALA A 171 9.47 24.86 2.68
C ALA A 171 10.82 24.36 2.15
N ASN A 172 10.82 23.23 1.42
CA ASN A 172 12.04 22.71 0.79
C ASN A 172 12.58 23.66 -0.29
N ALA A 173 11.71 24.21 -1.13
CA ALA A 173 12.11 25.18 -2.15
C ALA A 173 12.75 26.44 -1.53
N GLN A 174 12.17 26.97 -0.46
CA GLN A 174 12.73 28.10 0.27
C GLN A 174 14.08 27.77 0.93
N ALA A 175 14.26 26.55 1.45
CA ALA A 175 15.53 26.12 2.03
C ALA A 175 16.63 26.05 0.96
N ILE A 176 16.34 25.48 -0.22
CA ILE A 176 17.28 25.41 -1.34
C ILE A 176 17.67 26.82 -1.83
N VAL A 177 16.70 27.73 -1.92
CA VAL A 177 16.99 29.13 -2.33
C VAL A 177 17.91 29.81 -1.31
N LYS A 178 17.66 29.64 0.00
CA LYS A 178 18.52 30.19 1.06
C LYS A 178 19.93 29.63 0.99
N GLU A 179 20.09 28.33 0.80
CA GLU A 179 21.39 27.67 0.68
C GLU A 179 22.18 28.17 -0.53
N ASN A 180 21.50 28.31 -1.68
CA ASN A 180 22.14 28.84 -2.89
C ASN A 180 22.57 30.31 -2.75
N VAL A 181 21.81 31.13 -2.02
CA VAL A 181 22.18 32.52 -1.74
C VAL A 181 23.36 32.60 -0.77
N GLN A 182 23.42 31.73 0.25
CA GLN A 182 24.56 31.67 1.16
C GLN A 182 25.86 31.21 0.51
N ASN A 183 25.78 30.34 -0.50
CA ASN A 183 26.94 29.84 -1.24
C ASN A 183 27.47 30.83 -2.30
N GLN A 184 26.77 31.93 -2.54
CA GLN A 184 27.17 32.98 -3.52
C GLN A 184 27.77 34.23 -2.86
N ILE A 185 27.81 34.26 -1.54
CA ILE A 185 28.46 35.30 -0.72
C ILE A 185 29.79 34.79 -0.16
#